data_fa5c409de345f67a8eaec5ff874b2cd7
#
_entry.id   fa5c409de345f67a8eaec5ff874b2cd7
#
_cell.length_a   1.000
_cell.length_b   1.000
_cell.length_c   1.000
_cell.angle_alpha   90.00
_cell.angle_beta   90.00
_cell.angle_gamma   90.00
#
_symmetry.space_group_name_H-M   'P 1'
#
loop_
_entity.id
_entity.type
_entity.pdbx_description
1 polymer ?
#
loop_
_entity_poly.entity_id
_entity_poly.type
_entity_poly.pdbx_seq_one_letter_code
_entity_poly.pdbx_strand_id
1 'polypeptide(L)'
;MEQQLQTSTIQTSTLLRNRMAALLNEINTVELEQASAIRAKQNLENQIKELQAKVKDDKEALDIATHAIEILRQVSDEAVSKAYEFLQDSLNTALARMFTNTTRKIRIKEYTRSGQYPQLELELQVGNGVTRSLKTDSGHGLAQIVSLLSILSLIVITNSRRILVMDEVISGLSVRNRQIVTAILWSFVEIGFQFIVNDHGFIPEGSHVYHLQMDGDVSHVKNDYIAKTGVYLQGAGDKEYDYKERQTDLDTEETIEETETLAEEQSITEDNGVLSI
;
A
#
# COMPACT_ATOMS: atom_id res chain seq x y z
N MET A 1 0.69 74.41 94.29
CA MET A 1 1.22 73.05 94.17
C MET A 1 0.14 72.06 93.66
N GLU A 2 -1.08 72.07 94.10
CA GLU A 2 -2.17 71.15 93.69
C GLU A 2 -2.56 71.30 92.21
N GLN A 3 -2.60 72.52 91.63
CA GLN A 3 -2.94 72.71 90.22
C GLN A 3 -1.89 72.12 89.24
N GLN A 4 -0.61 72.09 89.57
CA GLN A 4 0.44 71.47 88.74
C GLN A 4 0.36 69.95 88.80
N LEU A 5 -0.01 69.35 89.91
CA LEU A 5 -0.21 67.88 89.99
C LEU A 5 -1.45 67.42 89.19
N GLN A 6 -2.55 68.20 89.25
CA GLN A 6 -3.76 67.87 88.46
C GLN A 6 -3.49 67.95 86.94
N THR A 7 -2.73 68.97 86.47
CA THR A 7 -2.38 69.15 85.05
C THR A 7 -1.47 68.00 84.58
N SER A 8 -0.50 67.58 85.38
CA SER A 8 0.41 66.44 85.05
C SER A 8 -0.35 65.13 85.02
N THR A 9 -1.35 64.91 85.90
CA THR A 9 -2.16 63.65 85.91
C THR A 9 -3.08 63.60 84.70
N ILE A 10 -3.64 64.69 84.21
CA ILE A 10 -4.49 64.79 83.02
C ILE A 10 -3.65 64.54 81.77
N GLN A 11 -2.44 65.09 81.67
CA GLN A 11 -1.54 64.89 80.55
C GLN A 11 -1.08 63.43 80.41
N THR A 12 -0.73 62.78 81.55
CA THR A 12 -0.35 61.34 81.52
C THR A 12 -1.51 60.44 81.15
N SER A 13 -2.72 60.74 81.61
CA SER A 13 -3.95 60.03 81.27
C SER A 13 -4.27 60.14 79.77
N THR A 14 -4.09 61.33 79.18
CA THR A 14 -4.29 61.53 77.71
C THR A 14 -3.25 60.83 76.92
N LEU A 15 -1.99 60.82 77.31
CA LEU A 15 -0.91 60.07 76.61
C LEU A 15 -1.15 58.54 76.65
N LEU A 16 -1.59 58.03 77.78
CA LEU A 16 -1.96 56.61 77.95
C LEU A 16 -3.15 56.22 77.04
N ARG A 17 -4.18 57.06 76.94
CA ARG A 17 -5.32 56.84 76.06
C ARG A 17 -4.91 56.84 74.59
N ASN A 18 -4.05 57.79 74.19
CA ASN A 18 -3.54 57.83 72.79
C ASN A 18 -2.70 56.60 72.47
N ARG A 19 -1.86 56.17 73.40
CA ARG A 19 -1.06 54.93 73.22
C ARG A 19 -1.91 53.67 73.16
N MET A 20 -2.95 53.57 73.97
CA MET A 20 -3.93 52.49 73.94
C MET A 20 -4.70 52.45 72.61
N ALA A 21 -5.13 53.63 72.12
CA ALA A 21 -5.78 53.70 70.77
C ALA A 21 -4.85 53.27 69.60
N ALA A 22 -3.56 53.69 69.67
CA ALA A 22 -2.59 53.28 68.73
C ALA A 22 -2.35 51.75 68.71
N LEU A 23 -2.21 51.17 69.92
CA LEU A 23 -2.08 49.70 70.07
C LEU A 23 -3.31 48.91 69.56
N LEU A 24 -4.52 49.43 69.84
CA LEU A 24 -5.75 48.84 69.32
C LEU A 24 -5.82 48.89 67.81
N ASN A 25 -5.38 49.97 67.18
CA ASN A 25 -5.31 50.03 65.70
C ASN A 25 -4.26 49.09 65.16
N GLU A 26 -3.10 48.93 65.81
CA GLU A 26 -2.11 47.93 65.42
C GLU A 26 -2.65 46.49 65.50
N ILE A 27 -3.35 46.18 66.62
CA ILE A 27 -3.98 44.85 66.77
C ILE A 27 -5.00 44.59 65.63
N ASN A 28 -5.88 45.56 65.35
CA ASN A 28 -6.87 45.45 64.30
C ASN A 28 -6.22 45.26 62.91
N THR A 29 -5.11 45.95 62.60
CA THR A 29 -4.38 45.78 61.35
C THR A 29 -3.78 44.37 61.22
N VAL A 30 -3.15 43.87 62.27
CA VAL A 30 -2.58 42.51 62.32
C VAL A 30 -3.67 41.43 62.18
N GLU A 31 -4.84 41.63 62.84
CA GLU A 31 -5.97 40.71 62.70
C GLU A 31 -6.51 40.68 61.27
N LEU A 32 -6.61 41.82 60.58
CA LEU A 32 -7.01 41.92 59.20
C LEU A 32 -5.99 41.24 58.24
N GLU A 33 -4.70 41.46 58.46
CA GLU A 33 -3.62 40.81 57.72
C GLU A 33 -3.64 39.30 57.92
N GLN A 34 -3.82 38.83 59.16
CA GLN A 34 -3.94 37.42 59.50
C GLN A 34 -5.16 36.78 58.79
N ALA A 35 -6.31 37.43 58.82
CA ALA A 35 -7.52 36.98 58.16
C ALA A 35 -7.34 36.89 56.63
N SER A 36 -6.64 37.87 56.04
CA SER A 36 -6.34 37.87 54.62
C SER A 36 -5.37 36.73 54.22
N ALA A 37 -4.34 36.48 55.04
CA ALA A 37 -3.38 35.39 54.83
C ALA A 37 -4.06 34.03 54.98
N ILE A 38 -4.97 33.84 55.93
CA ILE A 38 -5.75 32.61 56.06
C ILE A 38 -6.62 32.36 54.82
N ARG A 39 -7.29 33.38 54.28
CA ARG A 39 -8.08 33.27 53.05
C ARG A 39 -7.20 32.95 51.84
N ALA A 40 -6.05 33.60 51.69
CA ALA A 40 -5.10 33.31 50.62
C ALA A 40 -4.59 31.86 50.69
N LYS A 41 -4.26 31.37 51.89
CA LYS A 41 -3.87 29.98 52.12
C LYS A 41 -4.96 29.01 51.70
N GLN A 42 -6.20 29.25 52.11
CA GLN A 42 -7.34 28.39 51.72
C GLN A 42 -7.56 28.34 50.20
N ASN A 43 -7.44 29.50 49.54
CA ASN A 43 -7.54 29.55 48.07
C ASN A 43 -6.43 28.75 47.39
N LEU A 44 -5.18 28.86 47.87
CA LEU A 44 -4.06 28.07 47.34
C LEU A 44 -4.24 26.57 47.58
N GLU A 45 -4.72 26.17 48.76
CA GLU A 45 -5.02 24.77 49.07
C GLU A 45 -6.10 24.21 48.14
N ASN A 46 -7.13 24.97 47.79
CA ASN A 46 -8.16 24.59 46.86
C ASN A 46 -7.60 24.46 45.41
N GLN A 47 -6.79 25.43 44.99
CA GLN A 47 -6.11 25.36 43.68
C GLN A 47 -5.18 24.14 43.55
N ILE A 48 -4.44 23.82 44.62
CA ILE A 48 -3.60 22.61 44.64
C ILE A 48 -4.43 21.35 44.47
N LYS A 49 -5.58 21.24 45.17
CA LYS A 49 -6.48 20.07 45.01
C LYS A 49 -7.03 19.95 43.60
N GLU A 50 -7.46 21.08 43.02
CA GLU A 50 -7.95 21.07 41.63
C GLU A 50 -6.86 20.68 40.63
N LEU A 51 -5.64 21.19 40.78
CA LEU A 51 -4.51 20.84 39.93
C LEU A 51 -4.10 19.38 40.10
N GLN A 52 -4.12 18.86 41.35
CA GLN A 52 -3.85 17.45 41.60
C GLN A 52 -4.88 16.52 40.92
N ALA A 53 -6.16 16.89 40.95
CA ALA A 53 -7.21 16.16 40.25
C ALA A 53 -6.96 16.16 38.72
N LYS A 54 -6.69 17.34 38.12
CA LYS A 54 -6.37 17.45 36.69
C LYS A 54 -5.15 16.64 36.30
N VAL A 55 -4.07 16.70 37.08
CA VAL A 55 -2.86 15.89 36.82
C VAL A 55 -3.16 14.40 36.86
N LYS A 56 -4.07 13.95 37.73
CA LYS A 56 -4.49 12.56 37.77
C LYS A 56 -5.27 12.18 36.49
N ASP A 57 -6.24 12.98 36.10
CA ASP A 57 -7.06 12.77 34.92
C ASP A 57 -6.19 12.79 33.65
N ASP A 58 -5.25 13.72 33.54
CA ASP A 58 -4.31 13.83 32.42
C ASP A 58 -3.37 12.60 32.33
N LYS A 59 -2.94 12.06 33.48
CA LYS A 59 -2.15 10.82 33.50
C LYS A 59 -2.96 9.61 33.00
N GLU A 60 -4.19 9.46 33.45
CA GLU A 60 -5.09 8.39 33.00
C GLU A 60 -5.35 8.52 31.49
N ALA A 61 -5.58 9.73 30.99
CA ALA A 61 -5.75 9.98 29.54
C ALA A 61 -4.47 9.66 28.73
N LEU A 62 -3.29 9.99 29.25
CA LEU A 62 -2.01 9.67 28.64
C LEU A 62 -1.77 8.15 28.57
N ASP A 63 -2.10 7.42 29.64
CA ASP A 63 -1.97 5.97 29.67
C ASP A 63 -2.89 5.31 28.64
N ILE A 64 -4.14 5.76 28.53
CA ILE A 64 -5.08 5.27 27.51
C ILE A 64 -4.55 5.57 26.10
N ALA A 65 -4.09 6.79 25.85
CA ALA A 65 -3.54 7.19 24.56
C ALA A 65 -2.30 6.36 24.19
N THR A 66 -1.42 6.08 25.15
CA THR A 66 -0.22 5.26 24.95
C THR A 66 -0.59 3.83 24.56
N HIS A 67 -1.52 3.20 25.26
CA HIS A 67 -2.02 1.87 24.93
C HIS A 67 -2.72 1.84 23.56
N ALA A 68 -3.51 2.87 23.24
CA ALA A 68 -4.15 2.97 21.93
C ALA A 68 -3.12 3.05 20.78
N ILE A 69 -2.06 3.83 20.94
CA ILE A 69 -0.96 3.92 19.96
C ILE A 69 -0.26 2.57 19.81
N GLU A 70 -0.03 1.84 20.91
CA GLU A 70 0.60 0.52 20.85
C GLU A 70 -0.26 -0.49 20.09
N ILE A 71 -1.55 -0.54 20.36
CA ILE A 71 -2.51 -1.39 19.63
C ILE A 71 -2.55 -1.02 18.14
N LEU A 72 -2.62 0.29 17.80
CA LEU A 72 -2.62 0.74 16.43
C LEU A 72 -1.34 0.35 15.67
N ARG A 73 -0.19 0.43 16.34
CA ARG A 73 1.09 -0.05 15.76
C ARG A 73 1.05 -1.54 15.48
N GLN A 74 0.63 -2.36 16.44
CA GLN A 74 0.51 -3.81 16.25
C GLN A 74 -0.41 -4.17 15.09
N VAL A 75 -1.60 -3.55 15.01
CA VAL A 75 -2.54 -3.76 13.90
C VAL A 75 -1.94 -3.32 12.57
N SER A 76 -1.25 -2.18 12.53
CA SER A 76 -0.59 -1.68 11.33
C SER A 76 0.53 -2.63 10.87
N ASP A 77 1.39 -3.07 11.79
CA ASP A 77 2.50 -3.97 11.46
C ASP A 77 1.98 -5.33 10.97
N GLU A 78 0.91 -5.86 11.58
CA GLU A 78 0.27 -7.09 11.11
C GLU A 78 -0.36 -6.93 9.73
N ALA A 79 -1.05 -5.81 9.46
CA ALA A 79 -1.64 -5.52 8.16
C ALA A 79 -0.57 -5.40 7.06
N VAL A 80 0.53 -4.72 7.34
CA VAL A 80 1.67 -4.57 6.43
C VAL A 80 2.33 -5.92 6.16
N SER A 81 2.57 -6.74 7.19
CA SER A 81 3.14 -8.08 7.04
C SER A 81 2.28 -8.96 6.14
N LYS A 82 0.96 -8.99 6.38
CA LYS A 82 0.01 -9.75 5.53
C LYS A 82 -0.01 -9.25 4.09
N ALA A 83 0.10 -7.95 3.87
CA ALA A 83 0.18 -7.39 2.52
C ALA A 83 1.46 -7.82 1.80
N TYR A 84 2.61 -7.86 2.49
CA TYR A 84 3.86 -8.37 1.93
C TYR A 84 3.81 -9.87 1.63
N GLU A 85 3.27 -10.68 2.54
CA GLU A 85 3.07 -12.11 2.32
C GLU A 85 2.19 -12.35 1.08
N PHE A 86 1.06 -11.67 0.98
CA PHE A 86 0.17 -11.78 -0.18
C PHE A 86 0.87 -11.39 -1.49
N LEU A 87 1.60 -10.28 -1.50
CA LEU A 87 2.37 -9.84 -2.66
C LEU A 87 3.43 -10.87 -3.05
N GLN A 88 4.21 -11.35 -2.08
CA GLN A 88 5.26 -12.34 -2.30
C GLN A 88 4.70 -13.66 -2.84
N ASP A 89 3.61 -14.16 -2.27
CA ASP A 89 2.96 -15.40 -2.70
C ASP A 89 2.35 -15.28 -4.08
N SER A 90 1.72 -14.14 -4.40
CA SER A 90 1.18 -13.85 -5.73
C SER A 90 2.27 -13.86 -6.80
N LEU A 91 3.40 -13.18 -6.52
CA LEU A 91 4.56 -13.15 -7.42
C LEU A 91 5.16 -14.53 -7.59
N ASN A 92 5.35 -15.28 -6.51
CA ASN A 92 5.94 -16.62 -6.55
C ASN A 92 5.06 -17.63 -7.27
N THR A 93 3.73 -17.53 -7.12
CA THR A 93 2.78 -18.36 -7.85
C THR A 93 2.85 -18.11 -9.36
N ALA A 94 2.92 -16.86 -9.78
CA ALA A 94 3.07 -16.50 -11.18
C ALA A 94 4.42 -16.96 -11.75
N LEU A 95 5.52 -16.75 -11.02
CA LEU A 95 6.85 -17.20 -11.44
C LEU A 95 6.95 -18.72 -11.57
N ALA A 96 6.34 -19.48 -10.67
CA ALA A 96 6.31 -20.94 -10.75
C ALA A 96 5.61 -21.45 -12.02
N ARG A 97 4.57 -20.77 -12.49
CA ARG A 97 3.90 -21.09 -13.77
C ARG A 97 4.78 -20.77 -14.99
N MET A 98 5.57 -19.69 -14.91
CA MET A 98 6.42 -19.24 -16.00
C MET A 98 7.73 -20.04 -16.12
N PHE A 99 8.33 -20.40 -15.02
CA PHE A 99 9.66 -21.00 -14.95
C PHE A 99 9.61 -22.40 -14.33
N THR A 100 9.03 -23.33 -15.08
CA THR A 100 8.85 -24.73 -14.62
C THR A 100 10.17 -25.47 -14.39
N ASN A 101 11.23 -25.06 -15.10
CA ASN A 101 12.54 -25.76 -15.09
C ASN A 101 13.55 -25.19 -14.09
N THR A 102 13.24 -24.05 -13.45
CA THR A 102 14.16 -23.39 -12.51
C THR A 102 13.39 -22.86 -11.32
N THR A 103 13.88 -23.16 -10.12
CA THR A 103 13.30 -22.58 -8.91
C THR A 103 13.68 -21.11 -8.82
N ARG A 104 12.73 -20.24 -9.09
CA ARG A 104 12.87 -18.79 -8.95
C ARG A 104 11.83 -18.31 -7.96
N LYS A 105 12.25 -17.57 -6.94
CA LYS A 105 11.39 -17.01 -5.93
C LYS A 105 11.71 -15.55 -5.70
N ILE A 106 10.70 -14.72 -5.55
CA ILE A 106 10.85 -13.36 -5.09
C ILE A 106 10.79 -13.34 -3.56
N ARG A 107 11.70 -12.61 -2.96
CA ARG A 107 11.68 -12.25 -1.54
C ARG A 107 11.51 -10.76 -1.43
N ILE A 108 10.62 -10.35 -0.57
CA ILE A 108 10.44 -8.96 -0.19
C ILE A 108 11.30 -8.72 1.03
N LYS A 109 12.19 -7.74 0.95
CA LYS A 109 13.05 -7.33 2.05
C LYS A 109 12.77 -5.87 2.38
N GLU A 110 12.40 -5.66 3.62
CA GLU A 110 12.28 -4.32 4.16
C GLU A 110 13.62 -3.88 4.75
N TYR A 111 14.05 -2.67 4.42
CA TYR A 111 15.17 -2.04 5.05
C TYR A 111 14.90 -0.57 5.33
N THR A 112 15.39 -0.11 6.47
CA THR A 112 15.27 1.29 6.86
C THR A 112 16.67 1.91 6.83
N ARG A 113 16.90 2.86 5.94
CA ARG A 113 18.08 3.72 6.03
C ARG A 113 17.87 4.71 7.17
N SER A 114 18.91 4.93 7.98
CA SER A 114 18.88 5.85 9.12
C SER A 114 18.25 7.19 8.74
N GLY A 115 17.12 7.55 9.40
CA GLY A 115 16.38 8.80 9.16
C GLY A 115 15.50 8.84 7.92
N GLN A 116 15.29 7.72 7.23
CA GLN A 116 14.41 7.61 6.05
C GLN A 116 13.21 6.69 6.31
N TYR A 117 12.21 6.82 5.44
CA TYR A 117 11.08 5.90 5.44
C TYR A 117 11.51 4.48 5.09
N PRO A 118 10.81 3.44 5.59
CA PRO A 118 11.08 2.06 5.22
C PRO A 118 10.99 1.91 3.70
N GLN A 119 11.96 1.21 3.13
CA GLN A 119 12.06 0.93 1.70
C GLN A 119 11.90 -0.57 1.48
N LEU A 120 11.23 -0.94 0.38
CA LEU A 120 11.08 -2.32 -0.05
C LEU A 120 12.04 -2.64 -1.17
N GLU A 121 12.74 -3.73 -1.04
CA GLU A 121 13.57 -4.30 -2.09
C GLU A 121 13.02 -5.68 -2.48
N LEU A 122 12.87 -5.88 -3.79
CA LEU A 122 12.51 -7.17 -4.36
C LEU A 122 13.79 -7.89 -4.77
N GLU A 123 14.08 -8.98 -4.09
CA GLU A 123 15.23 -9.84 -4.37
C GLU A 123 14.77 -11.11 -5.10
N LEU A 124 15.52 -11.50 -6.14
CA LEU A 124 15.32 -12.76 -6.85
C LEU A 124 16.21 -13.84 -6.26
N GLN A 125 15.64 -14.87 -5.68
CA GLN A 125 16.33 -16.07 -5.28
C GLN A 125 16.30 -17.11 -6.40
N VAL A 126 17.47 -17.62 -6.83
CA VAL A 126 17.61 -18.61 -7.91
C VAL A 126 18.25 -19.87 -7.35
N GLY A 127 17.64 -21.04 -7.62
CA GLY A 127 18.18 -22.34 -7.22
C GLY A 127 18.44 -22.46 -5.71
N ASN A 128 19.63 -22.85 -5.31
CA ASN A 128 20.01 -23.18 -3.92
C ASN A 128 20.26 -21.95 -3.02
N GLY A 129 19.55 -20.87 -3.24
CA GLY A 129 19.57 -19.73 -2.31
C GLY A 129 20.47 -18.56 -2.72
N VAL A 130 20.97 -18.56 -3.94
CA VAL A 130 21.67 -17.38 -4.48
C VAL A 130 20.67 -16.25 -4.68
N THR A 131 20.84 -15.17 -3.93
CA THR A 131 20.01 -13.97 -4.05
C THR A 131 20.64 -12.99 -5.03
N ARG A 132 19.86 -12.48 -5.95
CA ARG A 132 20.25 -11.51 -6.96
C ARG A 132 19.34 -10.30 -6.93
N SER A 133 19.87 -9.14 -7.30
CA SER A 133 19.02 -7.96 -7.50
C SER A 133 18.12 -8.16 -8.72
N LEU A 134 16.84 -7.93 -8.55
CA LEU A 134 15.88 -7.99 -9.66
C LEU A 134 16.22 -6.96 -10.74
N LYS A 135 16.75 -5.81 -10.34
CA LYS A 135 17.04 -4.69 -11.25
C LYS A 135 18.24 -4.94 -12.15
N THR A 136 19.30 -5.58 -11.65
CA THR A 136 20.58 -5.71 -12.36
C THR A 136 20.79 -7.09 -12.98
N ASP A 137 20.28 -8.14 -12.32
CA ASP A 137 20.71 -9.51 -12.62
C ASP A 137 19.61 -10.40 -13.21
N SER A 138 18.39 -9.86 -13.41
CA SER A 138 17.23 -10.69 -13.75
C SER A 138 16.82 -10.67 -15.22
N GLY A 139 17.47 -9.90 -16.04
CA GLY A 139 17.01 -9.67 -17.42
C GLY A 139 15.72 -8.84 -17.51
N HIS A 140 15.59 -8.07 -18.59
CA HIS A 140 14.55 -7.04 -18.75
C HIS A 140 13.12 -7.61 -18.65
N GLY A 141 12.83 -8.73 -19.30
CA GLY A 141 11.50 -9.33 -19.32
C GLY A 141 11.01 -9.79 -17.95
N LEU A 142 11.88 -10.37 -17.11
CA LEU A 142 11.48 -10.79 -15.76
C LEU A 142 11.15 -9.57 -14.86
N ALA A 143 11.97 -8.52 -14.96
CA ALA A 143 11.73 -7.30 -14.20
C ALA A 143 10.38 -6.65 -14.59
N GLN A 144 10.05 -6.63 -15.88
CA GLN A 144 8.76 -6.13 -16.38
C GLN A 144 7.58 -6.91 -15.81
N ILE A 145 7.66 -8.26 -15.84
CA ILE A 145 6.59 -9.12 -15.29
C ILE A 145 6.41 -8.90 -13.80
N VAL A 146 7.51 -8.90 -13.03
CA VAL A 146 7.43 -8.69 -11.58
C VAL A 146 6.86 -7.32 -11.27
N SER A 147 7.24 -6.28 -12.01
CA SER A 147 6.67 -4.94 -11.87
C SER A 147 5.16 -4.92 -12.16
N LEU A 148 4.73 -5.53 -13.26
CA LEU A 148 3.33 -5.61 -13.63
C LEU A 148 2.50 -6.35 -12.56
N LEU A 149 2.95 -7.52 -12.14
CA LEU A 149 2.26 -8.30 -11.12
C LEU A 149 2.25 -7.59 -9.76
N SER A 150 3.31 -6.86 -9.42
CA SER A 150 3.35 -6.06 -8.20
C SER A 150 2.30 -4.94 -8.23
N ILE A 151 2.16 -4.25 -9.36
CA ILE A 151 1.14 -3.21 -9.55
C ILE A 151 -0.27 -3.81 -9.42
N LEU A 152 -0.54 -4.95 -10.08
CA LEU A 152 -1.83 -5.62 -10.00
C LEU A 152 -2.16 -6.06 -8.56
N SER A 153 -1.20 -6.65 -7.86
CA SER A 153 -1.36 -7.05 -6.47
C SER A 153 -1.62 -5.85 -5.55
N LEU A 154 -0.91 -4.72 -5.77
CA LEU A 154 -1.14 -3.49 -5.00
C LEU A 154 -2.54 -2.91 -5.25
N ILE A 155 -3.03 -2.92 -6.51
CA ILE A 155 -4.40 -2.49 -6.82
C ILE A 155 -5.42 -3.33 -6.06
N VAL A 156 -5.21 -4.65 -5.96
CA VAL A 156 -6.08 -5.55 -5.19
C VAL A 156 -6.02 -5.23 -3.70
N ILE A 157 -4.83 -5.13 -3.11
CA ILE A 157 -4.62 -4.86 -1.69
C ILE A 157 -5.23 -3.52 -1.28
N THR A 158 -5.02 -2.49 -2.09
CA THR A 158 -5.51 -1.12 -1.80
C THR A 158 -6.96 -0.90 -2.21
N ASN A 159 -7.60 -1.91 -2.80
CA ASN A 159 -8.95 -1.81 -3.38
C ASN A 159 -9.12 -0.59 -4.29
N SER A 160 -8.08 -0.29 -5.08
CA SER A 160 -8.05 0.84 -6.01
C SER A 160 -8.85 0.54 -7.28
N ARG A 161 -8.99 1.54 -8.17
CA ARG A 161 -9.66 1.33 -9.46
C ARG A 161 -8.93 0.26 -10.27
N ARG A 162 -9.68 -0.73 -10.76
CA ARG A 162 -9.17 -1.89 -11.48
C ARG A 162 -9.03 -1.61 -12.98
N ILE A 163 -8.42 -0.49 -13.34
CA ILE A 163 -8.13 -0.10 -14.72
C ILE A 163 -6.64 0.09 -14.85
N LEU A 164 -6.01 -0.59 -15.81
CA LEU A 164 -4.59 -0.49 -16.08
C LEU A 164 -4.34 -0.23 -17.56
N VAL A 165 -3.57 0.82 -17.84
CA VAL A 165 -3.08 1.14 -19.19
C VAL A 165 -1.64 0.64 -19.30
N MET A 166 -1.36 -0.16 -20.31
CA MET A 166 -0.06 -0.78 -20.56
C MET A 166 0.44 -0.42 -21.94
N ASP A 167 1.70 0.02 -22.02
CA ASP A 167 2.37 0.35 -23.26
C ASP A 167 3.59 -0.56 -23.42
N GLU A 168 3.52 -1.48 -24.38
CA GLU A 168 4.58 -2.46 -24.71
C GLU A 168 5.14 -3.27 -23.52
N VAL A 169 4.41 -3.39 -22.42
CA VAL A 169 4.89 -4.00 -21.16
C VAL A 169 5.29 -5.47 -21.34
N ILE A 170 4.67 -6.18 -22.28
CA ILE A 170 4.94 -7.60 -22.54
C ILE A 170 5.75 -7.84 -23.82
N SER A 171 6.11 -6.80 -24.55
CA SER A 171 6.81 -6.91 -25.85
C SER A 171 8.18 -7.61 -25.75
N GLY A 172 8.90 -7.42 -24.66
CA GLY A 172 10.22 -8.04 -24.40
C GLY A 172 10.18 -9.51 -23.97
N LEU A 173 8.99 -10.13 -23.87
CA LEU A 173 8.84 -11.52 -23.44
C LEU A 173 8.90 -12.50 -24.61
N SER A 174 9.40 -13.74 -24.34
CA SER A 174 9.24 -14.84 -25.28
C SER A 174 7.76 -15.17 -25.49
N VAL A 175 7.44 -15.76 -26.65
CA VAL A 175 6.07 -16.18 -27.01
C VAL A 175 5.38 -16.94 -25.87
N ARG A 176 6.03 -17.98 -25.35
CA ARG A 176 5.52 -18.78 -24.22
C ARG A 176 5.22 -17.93 -23.00
N ASN A 177 6.11 -17.02 -22.63
CA ASN A 177 5.92 -16.18 -21.44
C ASN A 177 4.79 -15.16 -21.65
N ARG A 178 4.61 -14.64 -22.87
CA ARG A 178 3.46 -13.78 -23.22
C ARG A 178 2.14 -14.51 -23.02
N GLN A 179 2.02 -15.75 -23.49
CA GLN A 179 0.81 -16.57 -23.29
C GLN A 179 0.49 -16.75 -21.80
N ILE A 180 1.50 -17.07 -20.98
CA ILE A 180 1.30 -17.23 -19.53
C ILE A 180 0.87 -15.92 -18.86
N VAL A 181 1.54 -14.80 -19.21
CA VAL A 181 1.16 -13.48 -18.66
C VAL A 181 -0.24 -13.11 -19.10
N THR A 182 -0.61 -13.37 -20.34
CA THR A 182 -1.97 -13.13 -20.84
C THR A 182 -3.01 -13.95 -20.06
N ALA A 183 -2.75 -15.23 -19.82
CA ALA A 183 -3.64 -16.06 -19.00
C ALA A 183 -3.77 -15.52 -17.56
N ILE A 184 -2.69 -14.99 -17.00
CA ILE A 184 -2.73 -14.32 -15.68
C ILE A 184 -3.58 -13.03 -15.77
N LEU A 185 -3.40 -12.20 -16.80
CA LEU A 185 -4.20 -10.99 -16.98
C LEU A 185 -5.69 -11.33 -17.12
N TRP A 186 -6.04 -12.40 -17.84
CA TRP A 186 -7.42 -12.87 -17.93
C TRP A 186 -8.02 -13.23 -16.57
N SER A 187 -7.25 -13.88 -15.68
CA SER A 187 -7.73 -14.14 -14.31
C SER A 187 -8.02 -12.87 -13.53
N PHE A 188 -7.34 -11.76 -13.83
CA PHE A 188 -7.67 -10.44 -13.26
C PHE A 188 -8.91 -9.83 -13.92
N VAL A 189 -9.15 -10.06 -15.21
CA VAL A 189 -10.41 -9.62 -15.86
C VAL A 189 -11.62 -10.27 -15.20
N GLU A 190 -11.54 -11.57 -14.86
CA GLU A 190 -12.61 -12.29 -14.16
C GLU A 190 -12.99 -11.66 -12.81
N ILE A 191 -12.05 -11.02 -12.13
CA ILE A 191 -12.29 -10.28 -10.89
C ILE A 191 -12.55 -8.79 -11.11
N GLY A 192 -12.83 -8.39 -12.36
CA GLY A 192 -13.32 -7.04 -12.72
C GLY A 192 -12.22 -6.04 -13.09
N PHE A 193 -11.03 -6.49 -13.48
CA PHE A 193 -10.03 -5.60 -14.05
C PHE A 193 -10.34 -5.29 -15.51
N GLN A 194 -10.00 -4.09 -15.93
CA GLN A 194 -9.99 -3.64 -17.32
C GLN A 194 -8.56 -3.28 -17.72
N PHE A 195 -8.09 -3.86 -18.82
CA PHE A 195 -6.79 -3.57 -19.38
C PHE A 195 -6.93 -2.82 -20.70
N ILE A 196 -6.16 -1.75 -20.88
CA ILE A 196 -5.97 -1.07 -22.15
C ILE A 196 -4.51 -1.30 -22.51
N VAL A 197 -4.25 -2.05 -23.57
CA VAL A 197 -2.91 -2.51 -23.93
C VAL A 197 -2.55 -1.98 -25.29
N ASN A 198 -1.42 -1.28 -25.39
CA ASN A 198 -0.75 -1.00 -26.64
C ASN A 198 0.39 -2.01 -26.79
N ASP A 199 0.32 -2.89 -27.80
CA ASP A 199 1.35 -3.89 -28.08
C ASP A 199 1.43 -4.14 -29.59
N HIS A 200 2.65 -4.27 -30.08
CA HIS A 200 2.93 -4.58 -31.49
C HIS A 200 3.18 -6.07 -31.74
N GLY A 201 3.21 -6.88 -30.69
CA GLY A 201 3.68 -8.26 -30.79
C GLY A 201 2.63 -9.34 -30.62
N PHE A 202 1.55 -9.09 -29.87
CA PHE A 202 0.59 -10.12 -29.54
C PHE A 202 -0.78 -9.55 -29.21
N ILE A 203 -1.81 -10.13 -29.82
CA ILE A 203 -3.22 -9.80 -29.54
C ILE A 203 -3.83 -11.03 -28.86
N PRO A 204 -4.25 -10.94 -27.57
CA PRO A 204 -4.90 -12.04 -26.89
C PRO A 204 -6.27 -12.36 -27.49
N GLU A 205 -6.63 -13.64 -27.53
CA GLU A 205 -7.99 -14.07 -27.85
C GLU A 205 -9.02 -13.39 -26.96
N GLY A 206 -10.18 -13.02 -27.49
CA GLY A 206 -11.26 -12.35 -26.77
C GLY A 206 -11.03 -10.86 -26.55
N SER A 207 -9.87 -10.31 -26.94
CA SER A 207 -9.60 -8.89 -26.83
C SER A 207 -10.41 -8.07 -27.83
N HIS A 208 -10.89 -6.88 -27.39
CA HIS A 208 -11.39 -5.88 -28.30
C HIS A 208 -10.22 -5.09 -28.88
N VAL A 209 -10.05 -5.15 -30.19
CA VAL A 209 -8.87 -4.63 -30.91
C VAL A 209 -9.24 -3.38 -31.69
N TYR A 210 -8.50 -2.31 -31.44
CA TYR A 210 -8.55 -1.07 -32.22
C TYR A 210 -7.25 -0.94 -33.02
N HIS A 211 -7.34 -1.03 -34.34
CA HIS A 211 -6.20 -0.81 -35.20
C HIS A 211 -6.10 0.67 -35.57
N LEU A 212 -5.07 1.33 -35.10
CA LEU A 212 -4.82 2.75 -35.37
C LEU A 212 -3.90 2.88 -36.59
N GLN A 213 -4.29 3.72 -37.53
CA GLN A 213 -3.47 4.09 -38.69
C GLN A 213 -3.29 5.61 -38.71
N MET A 214 -2.06 6.05 -38.95
CA MET A 214 -1.76 7.46 -39.20
C MET A 214 -1.96 7.79 -40.69
N ASP A 215 -2.68 8.88 -40.93
CA ASP A 215 -2.80 9.49 -42.25
C ASP A 215 -2.33 10.94 -42.11
N GLY A 216 -1.08 11.20 -42.53
CA GLY A 216 -0.37 12.44 -42.23
C GLY A 216 -0.19 12.63 -40.70
N ASP A 217 -0.70 13.73 -40.16
CA ASP A 217 -0.61 14.05 -38.73
C ASP A 217 -1.84 13.59 -37.92
N VAL A 218 -2.77 12.87 -38.53
CA VAL A 218 -4.02 12.45 -37.88
C VAL A 218 -4.09 10.94 -37.75
N SER A 219 -4.43 10.45 -36.54
CA SER A 219 -4.65 9.04 -36.28
C SER A 219 -6.11 8.67 -36.49
N HIS A 220 -6.39 7.63 -37.24
CA HIS A 220 -7.71 7.09 -37.49
C HIS A 220 -7.82 5.65 -37.00
N VAL A 221 -9.00 5.25 -36.50
CA VAL A 221 -9.31 3.84 -36.24
C VAL A 221 -9.66 3.18 -37.58
N LYS A 222 -8.78 2.30 -38.06
CA LYS A 222 -8.97 1.58 -39.32
C LYS A 222 -9.94 0.39 -39.14
N ASN A 223 -9.71 -0.39 -38.09
CA ASN A 223 -10.48 -1.61 -37.79
C ASN A 223 -10.83 -1.66 -36.31
N ASP A 224 -11.99 -2.22 -36.02
CA ASP A 224 -12.52 -2.49 -34.69
C ASP A 224 -13.14 -3.89 -34.72
N TYR A 225 -12.58 -4.85 -33.99
CA TYR A 225 -13.06 -6.22 -33.96
C TYR A 225 -12.71 -6.93 -32.66
N ILE A 226 -13.37 -8.07 -32.41
CA ILE A 226 -13.02 -8.96 -31.31
C ILE A 226 -12.13 -10.06 -31.88
N ALA A 227 -10.92 -10.24 -31.33
CA ALA A 227 -10.00 -11.30 -31.73
C ALA A 227 -10.60 -12.66 -31.38
N LYS A 228 -10.80 -13.52 -32.39
CA LYS A 228 -11.34 -14.88 -32.21
C LYS A 228 -10.29 -15.86 -31.74
N THR A 229 -9.03 -15.60 -32.11
CA THR A 229 -7.86 -16.40 -31.75
C THR A 229 -6.71 -15.47 -31.34
N GLY A 230 -5.78 -15.95 -30.54
CA GLY A 230 -4.57 -15.20 -30.19
C GLY A 230 -3.65 -15.08 -31.40
N VAL A 231 -3.39 -13.86 -31.87
CA VAL A 231 -2.59 -13.59 -33.06
C VAL A 231 -1.25 -12.99 -32.70
N TYR A 232 -0.15 -13.53 -33.24
CA TYR A 232 1.17 -12.91 -33.17
C TYR A 232 1.37 -12.01 -34.38
N LEU A 233 1.58 -10.72 -34.10
CA LEU A 233 1.96 -9.76 -35.13
C LEU A 233 3.46 -9.93 -35.43
N GLN A 234 3.82 -10.61 -36.51
CA GLN A 234 5.21 -10.72 -36.95
C GLN A 234 5.59 -9.46 -37.74
N GLY A 235 6.53 -8.69 -37.21
CA GLY A 235 7.30 -7.68 -37.95
C GLY A 235 6.43 -6.58 -38.56
N ALA A 236 6.19 -5.53 -37.81
CA ALA A 236 5.62 -4.28 -38.32
C ALA A 236 6.64 -3.58 -39.25
N GLY A 237 6.86 -4.12 -40.43
CA GLY A 237 7.52 -3.48 -41.54
C GLY A 237 6.55 -3.44 -42.69
N ASP A 238 5.94 -2.29 -42.93
CA ASP A 238 5.35 -1.75 -44.17
C ASP A 238 4.57 -2.68 -45.12
N LYS A 239 4.02 -3.80 -44.67
CA LYS A 239 3.09 -4.58 -45.44
C LYS A 239 1.68 -4.40 -44.92
N GLU A 240 0.81 -3.94 -45.80
CA GLU A 240 -0.63 -3.86 -45.60
C GLU A 240 -1.15 -5.27 -45.23
N TYR A 241 -1.47 -5.47 -43.93
CA TYR A 241 -1.95 -6.76 -43.46
C TYR A 241 -3.43 -6.91 -43.80
N ASP A 242 -3.77 -7.76 -44.72
CA ASP A 242 -5.11 -8.25 -44.94
C ASP A 242 -5.43 -9.33 -43.89
N TYR A 243 -6.06 -8.93 -42.77
CA TYR A 243 -6.43 -9.80 -41.68
C TYR A 243 -7.41 -10.93 -42.08
N LYS A 244 -8.10 -10.78 -43.19
CA LYS A 244 -9.03 -11.80 -43.70
C LYS A 244 -8.31 -13.01 -44.27
N GLU A 245 -7.16 -12.84 -44.93
CA GLU A 245 -6.41 -13.95 -45.52
C GLU A 245 -5.76 -14.83 -44.42
N ARG A 246 -5.27 -14.27 -43.30
CA ARG A 246 -4.66 -15.09 -42.23
C ARG A 246 -5.65 -15.87 -41.39
N GLN A 247 -6.89 -15.42 -41.22
CA GLN A 247 -7.91 -16.23 -40.55
C GLN A 247 -8.25 -17.49 -41.37
N THR A 248 -8.24 -17.39 -42.71
CA THR A 248 -8.44 -18.53 -43.57
C THR A 248 -7.26 -19.52 -43.56
N ASP A 249 -6.02 -19.04 -43.42
CA ASP A 249 -4.84 -19.90 -43.39
C ASP A 249 -4.72 -20.66 -42.03
N LEU A 250 -5.07 -20.04 -40.92
CA LEU A 250 -5.10 -20.70 -39.60
C LEU A 250 -6.23 -21.73 -39.49
N ASP A 251 -7.43 -21.42 -40.01
CA ASP A 251 -8.54 -22.36 -40.07
C ASP A 251 -8.23 -23.55 -41.00
N THR A 252 -7.30 -23.37 -41.99
CA THR A 252 -6.88 -24.43 -42.91
C THR A 252 -5.79 -25.31 -42.29
N GLU A 253 -4.87 -24.75 -41.49
CA GLU A 253 -3.84 -25.52 -40.79
C GLU A 253 -4.43 -26.36 -39.64
N GLU A 254 -5.37 -25.84 -38.85
CA GLU A 254 -6.08 -26.62 -37.82
C GLU A 254 -6.88 -27.78 -38.46
N THR A 255 -7.52 -27.53 -39.61
CA THR A 255 -8.28 -28.59 -40.32
C THR A 255 -7.36 -29.68 -40.88
N ILE A 256 -6.10 -29.36 -41.24
CA ILE A 256 -5.10 -30.31 -41.73
C ILE A 256 -4.55 -31.13 -40.56
N GLU A 257 -4.25 -30.52 -39.39
CA GLU A 257 -3.80 -31.27 -38.22
C GLU A 257 -4.88 -32.20 -37.64
N GLU A 258 -6.17 -31.79 -37.61
CA GLU A 258 -7.26 -32.65 -37.21
C GLU A 258 -7.50 -33.82 -38.18
N THR A 259 -7.30 -33.59 -39.51
CA THR A 259 -7.44 -34.67 -40.51
C THR A 259 -6.25 -35.63 -40.49
N GLU A 260 -5.04 -35.18 -40.21
CA GLU A 260 -3.87 -36.06 -40.06
C GLU A 260 -3.94 -36.90 -38.78
N THR A 261 -4.38 -36.34 -37.66
CA THR A 261 -4.58 -37.09 -36.40
C THR A 261 -5.70 -38.14 -36.53
N LEU A 262 -6.78 -37.85 -37.22
CA LEU A 262 -7.86 -38.82 -37.48
C LEU A 262 -7.42 -39.91 -38.45
N ALA A 263 -6.53 -39.62 -39.43
CA ALA A 263 -5.97 -40.61 -40.33
C ALA A 263 -4.97 -41.56 -39.62
N GLU A 264 -4.16 -41.04 -38.73
CA GLU A 264 -3.26 -41.85 -37.88
C GLU A 264 -4.02 -42.75 -36.89
N GLU A 265 -5.09 -42.26 -36.24
CA GLU A 265 -5.92 -43.08 -35.36
C GLU A 265 -6.67 -44.21 -36.10
N GLN A 266 -7.07 -43.99 -37.37
CA GLN A 266 -7.70 -45.05 -38.19
C GLN A 266 -6.68 -46.08 -38.66
N SER A 267 -5.43 -45.72 -38.90
CA SER A 267 -4.38 -46.67 -39.33
C SER A 267 -3.94 -47.60 -38.19
N ILE A 268 -4.02 -47.14 -36.91
CA ILE A 268 -3.66 -47.95 -35.73
C ILE A 268 -4.75 -48.98 -35.39
N THR A 269 -6.00 -48.74 -35.75
CA THR A 269 -7.11 -49.67 -35.50
C THR A 269 -7.20 -50.82 -36.50
N GLU A 270 -6.66 -50.71 -37.73
CA GLU A 270 -6.66 -51.81 -38.70
C GLU A 270 -5.53 -52.81 -38.49
N ASP A 271 -4.45 -52.50 -37.80
CA ASP A 271 -3.29 -53.38 -37.62
C ASP A 271 -3.41 -54.28 -36.35
N ASN A 272 -4.44 -54.12 -35.51
CA ASN A 272 -4.68 -54.92 -34.30
C ASN A 272 -5.69 -56.09 -34.48
N GLY A 273 -6.05 -56.40 -35.74
CA GLY A 273 -7.11 -57.34 -36.07
C GLY A 273 -6.67 -58.74 -36.56
N VAL A 274 -5.46 -59.26 -36.29
CA VAL A 274 -5.13 -60.67 -36.55
C VAL A 274 -4.12 -61.21 -35.54
N LEU A 275 -4.61 -61.83 -34.51
CA LEU A 275 -3.97 -63.01 -33.91
C LEU A 275 -5.00 -63.80 -33.11
N SER A 276 -5.70 -64.67 -33.82
CA SER A 276 -6.30 -65.88 -33.24
C SER A 276 -5.34 -67.04 -33.43
N ILE A 277 -4.88 -67.60 -32.33
CA ILE A 277 -4.90 -69.08 -32.04
C ILE A 277 -4.40 -69.24 -30.60
#